data_20ce84b02fcd37991242cf2b0d5db276
#
_entry.id   20ce84b02fcd37991242cf2b0d5db276
#
_cell.length_a   1.000
_cell.length_b   1.000
_cell.length_c   1.000
_cell.angle_alpha   90.00
_cell.angle_beta   90.00
_cell.angle_gamma   90.00
#
_symmetry.space_group_name_H-M   'P 1'
#
loop_
_entity.id
_entity.type
_entity.pdbx_description
1 polymer ?
#
loop_
_entity_poly.entity_id
_entity_poly.type
_entity_poly.pdbx_seq_one_letter_code
_entity_poly.pdbx_strand_id
1 'polypeptide(L)'
;MYFPDAQTTGAARLRKEPSRWPFLELRDFFASVGLRVPDVLAEDVQSGWLLVEDFGDVTLADAIAQEPGRKTALYQAAVTQLAQLHAARSQLPEWSCALQRSLDAEFLYSELQHFYEYGLLARGLTPSNHNTERFNCLSQALCAEIAASPYGLTHRDYQSRNLMVLSPAPGAELAIIDFQDATLGPRAYDLVALLRDSYQSFDEE
;
A
#
# COMPACT_ATOMS: atom_id res chain seq x y z
N MET A 1 3.23 -9.07 -16.13
CA MET A 1 2.85 -9.52 -14.77
C MET A 1 1.73 -10.54 -14.92
N TYR A 2 1.86 -11.73 -14.35
CA TYR A 2 0.85 -12.79 -14.38
C TYR A 2 0.07 -12.77 -13.07
N PHE A 3 -1.24 -12.69 -13.12
CA PHE A 3 -2.12 -12.79 -11.96
C PHE A 3 -2.76 -14.18 -11.96
N PRO A 4 -2.34 -15.12 -11.09
CA PRO A 4 -3.05 -16.37 -10.92
C PRO A 4 -4.45 -16.11 -10.35
N ASP A 5 -5.40 -16.99 -10.69
CA ASP A 5 -6.81 -16.89 -10.30
C ASP A 5 -6.99 -16.36 -8.87
N ALA A 6 -7.83 -15.35 -8.72
CA ALA A 6 -8.13 -14.63 -7.49
C ALA A 6 -8.76 -15.48 -6.35
N GLN A 7 -8.73 -16.80 -6.46
CA GLN A 7 -9.33 -17.71 -5.48
C GLN A 7 -8.39 -18.13 -4.35
N THR A 8 -7.09 -17.76 -4.38
CA THR A 8 -6.09 -18.30 -3.45
C THR A 8 -5.49 -17.32 -2.46
N THR A 9 -5.81 -16.05 -2.53
CA THR A 9 -5.40 -15.08 -1.50
C THR A 9 -6.62 -14.44 -0.88
N GLY A 10 -6.72 -14.41 0.45
CA GLY A 10 -7.78 -13.93 1.33
C GLY A 10 -8.70 -12.75 0.92
N ALA A 11 -8.81 -12.47 -0.37
CA ALA A 11 -9.64 -11.44 -1.00
C ALA A 11 -11.12 -11.84 -1.17
N ALA A 12 -11.57 -12.95 -0.59
CA ALA A 12 -12.88 -13.56 -0.83
C ALA A 12 -14.00 -12.92 -0.01
N ARG A 13 -14.23 -11.60 -0.13
CA ARG A 13 -15.53 -10.97 0.25
C ARG A 13 -15.87 -9.78 -0.65
N LEU A 14 -15.68 -9.89 -1.95
CA LEU A 14 -16.28 -8.95 -2.89
C LEU A 14 -17.74 -9.39 -3.15
N ARG A 15 -18.72 -8.62 -2.67
CA ARG A 15 -20.16 -8.87 -2.88
C ARG A 15 -20.64 -8.60 -4.32
N LYS A 16 -19.75 -8.19 -5.22
CA LYS A 16 -19.95 -8.06 -6.66
C LYS A 16 -18.59 -8.30 -7.31
N GLU A 17 -18.51 -9.17 -8.32
CA GLU A 17 -17.30 -9.25 -9.14
C GLU A 17 -17.00 -7.86 -9.68
N PRO A 18 -15.77 -7.35 -9.54
CA PRO A 18 -15.41 -6.08 -10.11
C PRO A 18 -15.63 -6.17 -11.63
N SER A 19 -16.30 -5.19 -12.20
CA SER A 19 -16.56 -5.14 -13.66
C SER A 19 -15.25 -5.05 -14.46
N ARG A 20 -14.14 -4.80 -13.78
CA ARG A 20 -12.78 -4.68 -14.31
C ARG A 20 -11.76 -5.09 -13.22
N TRP A 21 -10.59 -5.57 -13.62
CA TRP A 21 -9.53 -5.88 -12.68
C TRP A 21 -9.14 -4.67 -11.83
N PRO A 22 -8.93 -4.83 -10.51
CA PRO A 22 -8.56 -3.73 -9.62
C PRO A 22 -7.35 -2.94 -10.10
N PHE A 23 -6.34 -3.61 -10.66
CA PHE A 23 -5.17 -2.94 -11.25
C PHE A 23 -5.57 -1.94 -12.34
N LEU A 24 -6.41 -2.35 -13.30
CA LEU A 24 -6.82 -1.51 -14.43
C LEU A 24 -7.70 -0.35 -13.97
N GLU A 25 -8.63 -0.62 -13.05
CA GLU A 25 -9.52 0.41 -12.48
C GLU A 25 -8.71 1.47 -11.72
N LEU A 26 -7.87 1.04 -10.78
CA LEU A 26 -7.10 1.95 -9.94
C LEU A 26 -6.00 2.68 -10.73
N ARG A 27 -5.39 2.02 -11.72
CA ARG A 27 -4.45 2.64 -12.65
C ARG A 27 -5.10 3.83 -13.38
N ASP A 28 -6.26 3.63 -13.97
CA ASP A 28 -6.95 4.68 -14.70
C ASP A 28 -7.39 5.81 -13.77
N PHE A 29 -7.86 5.47 -12.57
CA PHE A 29 -8.22 6.46 -11.57
C PHE A 29 -6.98 7.27 -11.12
N PHE A 30 -5.87 6.63 -10.76
CA PHE A 30 -4.66 7.32 -10.32
C PHE A 30 -4.10 8.23 -11.41
N ALA A 31 -4.05 7.76 -12.66
CA ALA A 31 -3.65 8.58 -13.80
C ALA A 31 -4.58 9.81 -13.98
N SER A 32 -5.89 9.63 -13.81
CA SER A 32 -6.88 10.71 -13.97
C SER A 32 -6.73 11.84 -12.94
N VAL A 33 -6.19 11.52 -11.76
CA VAL A 33 -5.93 12.50 -10.70
C VAL A 33 -4.47 13.00 -10.67
N GLY A 34 -3.71 12.69 -11.74
CA GLY A 34 -2.35 13.19 -11.93
C GLY A 34 -1.26 12.44 -11.16
N LEU A 35 -1.56 11.26 -10.63
CA LEU A 35 -0.53 10.36 -10.08
C LEU A 35 0.13 9.58 -11.20
N ARG A 36 1.46 9.50 -11.20
CA ARG A 36 2.22 8.72 -12.17
C ARG A 36 2.17 7.23 -11.81
N VAL A 37 1.59 6.46 -12.69
CA VAL A 37 1.45 5.00 -12.62
C VAL A 37 1.78 4.40 -13.99
N PRO A 38 2.12 3.09 -14.10
CA PRO A 38 2.49 2.50 -15.38
C PRO A 38 1.37 2.58 -16.42
N ASP A 39 1.72 2.93 -17.65
CA ASP A 39 0.80 2.82 -18.77
C ASP A 39 0.55 1.36 -19.11
N VAL A 40 -0.71 1.03 -19.48
CA VAL A 40 -1.06 -0.29 -20.01
C VAL A 40 -0.83 -0.28 -21.51
N LEU A 41 0.16 -1.03 -21.96
CA LEU A 41 0.54 -1.12 -23.37
C LEU A 41 -0.28 -2.16 -24.13
N ALA A 42 -0.66 -3.25 -23.45
CA ALA A 42 -1.57 -4.27 -23.98
C ALA A 42 -2.20 -5.05 -22.82
N GLU A 43 -3.41 -5.58 -23.06
CA GLU A 43 -4.12 -6.41 -22.07
C GLU A 43 -4.77 -7.62 -22.76
N ASP A 44 -4.73 -8.77 -22.08
CA ASP A 44 -5.58 -9.94 -22.36
C ASP A 44 -6.15 -10.44 -21.04
N VAL A 45 -7.29 -9.86 -20.67
CA VAL A 45 -7.98 -10.15 -19.41
C VAL A 45 -8.44 -11.60 -19.35
N GLN A 46 -8.77 -12.22 -20.49
CA GLN A 46 -9.24 -13.62 -20.56
C GLN A 46 -8.11 -14.59 -20.26
N SER A 47 -6.90 -14.31 -20.75
CA SER A 47 -5.70 -15.12 -20.49
C SER A 47 -4.96 -14.73 -19.23
N GLY A 48 -5.37 -13.66 -18.57
CA GLY A 48 -4.82 -13.23 -17.27
C GLY A 48 -3.48 -12.50 -17.34
N TRP A 49 -3.16 -11.75 -18.39
CA TRP A 49 -1.92 -10.99 -18.46
C TRP A 49 -2.10 -9.53 -18.91
N LEU A 50 -1.17 -8.71 -18.47
CA LEU A 50 -1.03 -7.31 -18.85
C LEU A 50 0.42 -7.04 -19.28
N LEU A 51 0.59 -6.23 -20.32
CA LEU A 51 1.85 -5.60 -20.65
C LEU A 51 1.77 -4.15 -20.20
N VAL A 52 2.66 -3.75 -19.30
CA VAL A 52 2.68 -2.41 -18.72
C VAL A 52 4.01 -1.73 -19.03
N GLU A 53 4.01 -0.41 -18.94
CA GLU A 53 5.22 0.40 -19.03
C GLU A 53 6.25 -0.03 -17.98
N ASP A 54 7.52 -0.03 -18.38
CA ASP A 54 8.66 -0.31 -17.53
C ASP A 54 9.30 1.02 -17.09
N PHE A 55 9.34 1.26 -15.79
CA PHE A 55 9.98 2.44 -15.18
C PHE A 55 11.48 2.24 -14.90
N GLY A 56 12.06 1.11 -15.33
CA GLY A 56 13.42 0.71 -14.99
C GLY A 56 13.54 0.17 -13.57
N ASP A 57 14.76 0.18 -13.04
CA ASP A 57 15.12 -0.55 -11.82
C ASP A 57 15.36 0.35 -10.61
N VAL A 58 15.27 1.70 -10.76
CA VAL A 58 15.66 2.62 -9.69
C VAL A 58 14.45 2.97 -8.81
N THR A 59 14.37 2.31 -7.67
CA THR A 59 13.40 2.67 -6.62
C THR A 59 13.87 3.87 -5.82
N LEU A 60 12.98 4.45 -5.01
CA LEU A 60 13.35 5.51 -4.05
C LEU A 60 14.42 5.01 -3.07
N ALA A 61 14.34 3.75 -2.63
CA ALA A 61 15.36 3.13 -1.77
C ALA A 61 16.73 3.09 -2.48
N ASP A 62 16.77 2.67 -3.75
CA ASP A 62 18.01 2.57 -4.53
C ASP A 62 18.60 3.95 -4.82
N ALA A 63 17.77 4.92 -5.17
CA ALA A 63 18.21 6.30 -5.43
C ALA A 63 18.86 6.93 -4.19
N ILE A 64 18.30 6.69 -3.00
CA ILE A 64 18.87 7.16 -1.74
C ILE A 64 20.19 6.44 -1.42
N ALA A 65 20.26 5.13 -1.66
CA ALA A 65 21.49 4.36 -1.43
C ALA A 65 22.63 4.82 -2.35
N GLN A 66 22.32 5.18 -3.61
CA GLN A 66 23.29 5.71 -4.57
C GLN A 66 23.69 7.16 -4.26
N GLU A 67 22.74 8.00 -3.86
CA GLU A 67 22.94 9.42 -3.58
C GLU A 67 22.25 9.84 -2.27
N PRO A 68 22.85 9.58 -1.09
CA PRO A 68 22.23 9.88 0.21
C PRO A 68 21.82 11.34 0.40
N GLY A 69 22.54 12.26 -0.25
CA GLY A 69 22.22 13.71 -0.21
C GLY A 69 20.84 14.08 -0.80
N ARG A 70 20.24 13.19 -1.59
CA ARG A 70 18.91 13.40 -2.18
C ARG A 70 17.76 12.95 -1.26
N LYS A 71 18.05 12.26 -0.16
CA LYS A 71 17.04 11.64 0.72
C LYS A 71 15.92 12.62 1.08
N THR A 72 16.23 13.78 1.61
CA THR A 72 15.23 14.78 2.03
C THR A 72 14.31 15.19 0.87
N ALA A 73 14.88 15.51 -0.29
CA ALA A 73 14.10 15.95 -1.44
C ALA A 73 13.19 14.84 -1.98
N LEU A 74 13.68 13.60 -2.03
CA LEU A 74 12.90 12.43 -2.47
C LEU A 74 11.75 12.12 -1.51
N TYR A 75 11.98 12.19 -0.19
CA TYR A 75 10.90 12.01 0.79
C TYR A 75 9.89 13.14 0.76
N GLN A 76 10.31 14.38 0.53
CA GLN A 76 9.39 15.50 0.33
C GLN A 76 8.50 15.29 -0.90
N ALA A 77 9.06 14.79 -2.01
CA ALA A 77 8.29 14.43 -3.20
C ALA A 77 7.29 13.30 -2.89
N ALA A 78 7.73 12.25 -2.18
CA ALA A 78 6.86 11.13 -1.79
C ALA A 78 5.71 11.58 -0.87
N VAL A 79 5.97 12.41 0.13
CA VAL A 79 4.92 12.95 1.02
C VAL A 79 3.96 13.85 0.25
N THR A 80 4.44 14.64 -0.71
CA THR A 80 3.59 15.47 -1.57
C THR A 80 2.66 14.60 -2.43
N GLN A 81 3.20 13.53 -3.02
CA GLN A 81 2.43 12.57 -3.80
C GLN A 81 1.40 11.83 -2.93
N LEU A 82 1.76 11.47 -1.68
CA LEU A 82 0.83 10.85 -0.73
C LEU A 82 -0.31 11.81 -0.35
N ALA A 83 -0.03 13.10 -0.17
CA ALA A 83 -1.07 14.10 0.09
C ALA A 83 -2.04 14.22 -1.11
N GLN A 84 -1.53 14.13 -2.34
CA GLN A 84 -2.35 14.09 -3.56
C GLN A 84 -3.23 12.84 -3.61
N LEU A 85 -2.69 11.66 -3.27
CA LEU A 85 -3.43 10.42 -3.17
C LEU A 85 -4.59 10.54 -2.15
N HIS A 86 -4.32 11.08 -0.96
CA HIS A 86 -5.37 11.29 0.06
C HIS A 86 -6.47 12.26 -0.42
N ALA A 87 -6.09 13.33 -1.12
CA ALA A 87 -7.05 14.30 -1.66
C ALA A 87 -7.94 13.69 -2.77
N ALA A 88 -7.42 12.73 -3.52
CA ALA A 88 -8.12 12.06 -4.59
C ALA A 88 -9.33 11.24 -4.12
N ARG A 89 -9.42 10.89 -2.83
CA ARG A 89 -10.58 10.16 -2.26
C ARG A 89 -11.93 10.76 -2.66
N SER A 90 -12.05 12.07 -2.68
CA SER A 90 -13.31 12.77 -3.02
C SER A 90 -13.73 12.61 -4.48
N GLN A 91 -12.84 12.12 -5.34
CA GLN A 91 -13.04 11.92 -6.76
C GLN A 91 -13.26 10.44 -7.11
N LEU A 92 -13.16 9.52 -6.13
CA LEU A 92 -13.42 8.10 -6.34
C LEU A 92 -14.86 7.88 -6.79
N PRO A 93 -15.09 7.15 -7.89
CA PRO A 93 -16.44 6.73 -8.28
C PRO A 93 -17.06 5.83 -7.20
N GLU A 94 -18.38 5.92 -6.99
CA GLU A 94 -19.10 5.13 -5.99
C GLU A 94 -18.97 3.61 -6.20
N TRP A 95 -18.71 3.18 -7.43
CA TRP A 95 -18.51 1.77 -7.80
C TRP A 95 -17.07 1.29 -7.63
N SER A 96 -16.13 2.17 -7.26
CA SER A 96 -14.70 1.82 -7.17
C SER A 96 -14.45 0.66 -6.23
N CYS A 97 -13.57 -0.26 -6.64
CA CYS A 97 -13.13 -1.38 -5.82
C CYS A 97 -12.44 -0.91 -4.52
N ALA A 98 -11.80 0.27 -4.53
CA ALA A 98 -11.20 0.87 -3.34
C ALA A 98 -12.22 1.23 -2.25
N LEU A 99 -13.51 1.42 -2.60
CA LEU A 99 -14.59 1.70 -1.63
C LEU A 99 -15.25 0.44 -1.06
N GLN A 100 -14.95 -0.72 -1.62
CA GLN A 100 -15.57 -1.99 -1.21
C GLN A 100 -14.88 -2.63 -0.01
N ARG A 101 -13.71 -2.14 0.36
CA ARG A 101 -12.89 -2.60 1.48
C ARG A 101 -12.40 -1.40 2.29
N SER A 102 -12.04 -1.64 3.53
CA SER A 102 -11.40 -0.64 4.38
C SER A 102 -10.43 -1.30 5.35
N LEU A 103 -9.41 -0.54 5.77
CA LEU A 103 -8.53 -0.93 6.86
C LEU A 103 -9.22 -0.63 8.20
N ASP A 104 -10.33 -1.30 8.47
CA ASP A 104 -11.08 -1.18 9.71
C ASP A 104 -10.41 -1.94 10.87
N ALA A 105 -11.02 -1.86 12.05
CA ALA A 105 -10.46 -2.49 13.25
C ALA A 105 -10.35 -4.02 13.11
N GLU A 106 -11.28 -4.67 12.40
CA GLU A 106 -11.27 -6.12 12.19
C GLU A 106 -10.11 -6.51 11.25
N PHE A 107 -9.94 -5.75 10.16
CA PHE A 107 -8.82 -5.96 9.24
C PHE A 107 -7.47 -5.76 9.94
N LEU A 108 -7.27 -4.64 10.63
CA LEU A 108 -6.03 -4.34 11.35
C LEU A 108 -5.73 -5.40 12.42
N TYR A 109 -6.76 -5.88 13.11
CA TYR A 109 -6.60 -6.96 14.07
C TYR A 109 -6.18 -8.27 13.41
N SER A 110 -6.72 -8.59 12.23
CA SER A 110 -6.31 -9.79 11.49
C SER A 110 -4.82 -9.79 11.10
N GLU A 111 -4.26 -8.62 10.76
CA GLU A 111 -2.83 -8.47 10.49
C GLU A 111 -1.97 -8.75 11.75
N LEU A 112 -2.41 -8.29 12.92
CA LEU A 112 -1.73 -8.61 14.19
C LEU A 112 -1.87 -10.10 14.56
N GLN A 113 -2.99 -10.74 14.19
CA GLN A 113 -3.14 -12.20 14.38
C GLN A 113 -2.20 -12.97 13.44
N HIS A 114 -1.98 -12.52 12.19
CA HIS A 114 -0.97 -13.09 11.31
C HIS A 114 0.43 -13.00 11.93
N PHE A 115 0.79 -11.86 12.53
CA PHE A 115 2.04 -11.75 13.27
C PHE A 115 2.10 -12.74 14.44
N TYR A 116 1.03 -12.87 15.22
CA TYR A 116 0.99 -13.81 16.34
C TYR A 116 1.18 -15.27 15.87
N GLU A 117 0.48 -15.65 14.79
CA GLU A 117 0.52 -16.99 14.25
C GLU A 117 1.87 -17.31 13.59
N TYR A 118 2.31 -16.49 12.62
CA TYR A 118 3.50 -16.76 11.82
C TYR A 118 4.78 -16.16 12.39
N GLY A 119 4.68 -15.06 13.10
CA GLY A 119 5.80 -14.41 13.77
C GLY A 119 6.21 -15.09 15.07
N LEU A 120 5.26 -15.66 15.81
CA LEU A 120 5.52 -16.29 17.12
C LEU A 120 5.30 -17.81 17.08
N LEU A 121 4.07 -18.27 16.87
CA LEU A 121 3.73 -19.70 17.00
C LEU A 121 4.47 -20.57 15.99
N ALA A 122 4.52 -20.18 14.73
CA ALA A 122 5.21 -20.93 13.68
C ALA A 122 6.74 -21.02 13.91
N ARG A 123 7.29 -20.13 14.75
CA ARG A 123 8.70 -20.17 15.17
C ARG A 123 8.93 -20.93 16.47
N GLY A 124 7.92 -21.65 16.95
CA GLY A 124 8.01 -22.47 18.16
C GLY A 124 7.89 -21.70 19.47
N LEU A 125 7.57 -20.40 19.44
CA LEU A 125 7.28 -19.64 20.65
C LEU A 125 5.85 -19.97 21.10
N THR A 126 5.71 -20.37 22.37
CA THR A 126 4.41 -20.71 22.98
C THR A 126 4.10 -19.74 24.12
N PRO A 127 3.45 -18.61 23.84
CA PRO A 127 3.04 -17.69 24.89
C PRO A 127 2.10 -18.37 25.89
N SER A 128 2.18 -17.99 27.18
CA SER A 128 1.22 -18.46 28.17
C SER A 128 -0.19 -17.94 27.86
N ASN A 129 -1.24 -18.60 28.39
CA ASN A 129 -2.63 -18.16 28.21
C ASN A 129 -2.82 -16.69 28.62
N HIS A 130 -2.21 -16.28 29.72
CA HIS A 130 -2.23 -14.88 30.17
C HIS A 130 -1.63 -13.91 29.14
N ASN A 131 -0.49 -14.25 28.54
CA ASN A 131 0.14 -13.42 27.52
C ASN A 131 -0.67 -13.38 26.23
N THR A 132 -1.30 -14.48 25.84
CA THR A 132 -2.20 -14.56 24.69
C THR A 132 -3.43 -13.67 24.89
N GLU A 133 -4.08 -13.76 26.05
CA GLU A 133 -5.24 -12.91 26.38
C GLU A 133 -4.85 -11.43 26.40
N ARG A 134 -3.71 -11.10 27.00
CA ARG A 134 -3.18 -9.73 27.02
C ARG A 134 -2.87 -9.20 25.62
N PHE A 135 -2.23 -10.00 24.77
CA PHE A 135 -1.96 -9.65 23.38
C PHE A 135 -3.26 -9.33 22.64
N ASN A 136 -4.26 -10.21 22.74
CA ASN A 136 -5.54 -10.03 22.08
C ASN A 136 -6.27 -8.75 22.56
N CYS A 137 -6.32 -8.52 23.86
CA CYS A 137 -6.93 -7.33 24.44
C CYS A 137 -6.25 -6.03 23.97
N LEU A 138 -4.92 -5.97 24.04
CA LEU A 138 -4.16 -4.79 23.62
C LEU A 138 -4.25 -4.56 22.11
N SER A 139 -4.19 -5.63 21.31
CA SER A 139 -4.31 -5.56 19.86
C SER A 139 -5.67 -5.04 19.44
N GLN A 140 -6.76 -5.52 20.04
CA GLN A 140 -8.11 -5.04 19.75
C GLN A 140 -8.27 -3.56 20.11
N ALA A 141 -7.80 -3.15 21.29
CA ALA A 141 -7.84 -1.75 21.72
C ALA A 141 -7.07 -0.83 20.77
N LEU A 142 -5.84 -1.23 20.39
CA LEU A 142 -5.00 -0.50 19.45
C LEU A 142 -5.67 -0.38 18.07
N CYS A 143 -6.20 -1.48 17.53
CA CYS A 143 -6.86 -1.47 16.22
C CYS A 143 -8.13 -0.59 16.22
N ALA A 144 -8.90 -0.59 17.31
CA ALA A 144 -10.06 0.28 17.46
C ALA A 144 -9.66 1.76 17.48
N GLU A 145 -8.56 2.12 18.17
CA GLU A 145 -8.05 3.48 18.23
C GLU A 145 -7.55 3.95 16.85
N ILE A 146 -6.77 3.11 16.15
CA ILE A 146 -6.28 3.41 14.80
C ILE A 146 -7.45 3.60 13.83
N ALA A 147 -8.44 2.71 13.87
CA ALA A 147 -9.61 2.75 13.00
C ALA A 147 -10.55 3.94 13.28
N ALA A 148 -10.47 4.56 14.46
CA ALA A 148 -11.22 5.79 14.78
C ALA A 148 -10.61 7.05 14.16
N SER A 149 -9.41 6.98 13.57
CA SER A 149 -8.74 8.12 12.95
C SER A 149 -9.35 8.50 11.59
N PRO A 150 -9.11 9.72 11.06
CA PRO A 150 -9.63 10.13 9.76
C PRO A 150 -9.13 9.24 8.61
N TYR A 151 -10.05 8.79 7.75
CA TYR A 151 -9.76 7.94 6.59
C TYR A 151 -9.44 8.73 5.33
N GLY A 152 -8.52 8.19 4.54
CA GLY A 152 -8.19 8.60 3.19
C GLY A 152 -8.23 7.41 2.21
N LEU A 153 -7.86 7.65 0.97
CA LEU A 153 -7.46 6.58 0.05
C LEU A 153 -6.03 6.20 0.40
N THR A 154 -5.79 4.94 0.74
CA THR A 154 -4.47 4.40 1.09
C THR A 154 -3.98 3.45 0.02
N HIS A 155 -2.68 3.47 -0.22
CA HIS A 155 -1.98 2.54 -1.10
C HIS A 155 -1.81 1.14 -0.45
N ARG A 156 -1.66 1.09 0.88
CA ARG A 156 -1.34 -0.03 1.76
C ARG A 156 0.15 -0.35 1.85
N ASP A 157 0.87 -0.33 0.73
CA ASP A 157 2.29 -0.63 0.66
C ASP A 157 3.10 0.56 0.11
N TYR A 158 2.82 1.78 0.63
CA TYR A 158 3.48 3.03 0.22
C TYR A 158 4.88 3.13 0.85
N GLN A 159 5.78 2.30 0.40
CA GLN A 159 7.15 2.19 0.91
C GLN A 159 8.17 2.52 -0.18
N SER A 160 9.42 2.74 0.22
CA SER A 160 10.48 3.23 -0.68
C SER A 160 10.79 2.30 -1.87
N ARG A 161 10.40 1.04 -1.82
CA ARG A 161 10.56 0.09 -2.94
C ARG A 161 9.41 0.12 -3.95
N ASN A 162 8.27 0.69 -3.59
CA ASN A 162 7.11 0.80 -4.46
C ASN A 162 6.97 2.20 -5.09
N LEU A 163 8.01 3.04 -4.93
CA LEU A 163 8.12 4.35 -5.53
C LEU A 163 9.32 4.36 -6.49
N MET A 164 9.05 4.49 -7.79
CA MET A 164 10.06 4.51 -8.84
C MET A 164 10.53 5.94 -9.09
N VAL A 165 11.84 6.16 -9.20
CA VAL A 165 12.44 7.48 -9.46
C VAL A 165 12.68 7.62 -10.96
N LEU A 166 11.86 8.42 -11.64
CA LEU A 166 11.89 8.55 -13.10
C LEU A 166 12.95 9.55 -13.61
N SER A 167 13.44 10.43 -12.74
CA SER A 167 14.42 11.45 -13.13
C SER A 167 15.50 11.65 -12.08
N PRO A 168 16.76 11.80 -12.48
CA PRO A 168 17.86 12.14 -11.56
C PRO A 168 17.82 13.60 -11.08
N ALA A 169 16.96 14.46 -11.66
CA ALA A 169 16.92 15.89 -11.34
C ALA A 169 16.40 16.14 -9.91
N PRO A 170 16.82 17.25 -9.27
CA PRO A 170 16.19 17.72 -8.04
C PRO A 170 14.69 17.96 -8.28
N GLY A 171 13.81 17.42 -7.40
CA GLY A 171 12.38 17.40 -7.63
C GLY A 171 11.93 16.21 -8.48
N ALA A 172 12.62 15.09 -8.32
CA ALA A 172 12.37 13.86 -9.06
C ALA A 172 10.89 13.53 -9.16
N GLU A 173 10.44 13.24 -10.38
CA GLU A 173 9.14 12.64 -10.61
C GLU A 173 9.15 11.21 -10.07
N LEU A 174 8.19 10.91 -9.20
CA LEU A 174 7.99 9.58 -8.63
C LEU A 174 6.80 8.92 -9.30
N ALA A 175 6.96 7.64 -9.65
CA ALA A 175 5.86 6.80 -10.07
C ALA A 175 5.52 5.77 -8.99
N ILE A 176 4.23 5.44 -8.89
CA ILE A 176 3.71 4.48 -7.91
C ILE A 176 3.49 3.15 -8.63
N ILE A 177 3.96 2.07 -8.02
CA ILE A 177 3.70 0.69 -8.43
C ILE A 177 3.06 -0.09 -7.28
N ASP A 178 2.51 -1.28 -7.56
CA ASP A 178 1.90 -2.17 -6.57
C ASP A 178 0.66 -1.58 -5.85
N PHE A 179 -0.14 -0.83 -6.57
CA PHE A 179 -1.29 -0.05 -6.06
C PHE A 179 -2.64 -0.77 -6.17
N GLN A 180 -2.70 -1.98 -6.73
CA GLN A 180 -3.95 -2.69 -7.01
C GLN A 180 -4.76 -3.07 -5.76
N ASP A 181 -4.14 -3.01 -4.60
CA ASP A 181 -4.78 -3.24 -3.30
C ASP A 181 -5.18 -1.95 -2.56
N ALA A 182 -5.07 -0.79 -3.22
CA ALA A 182 -5.46 0.49 -2.62
C ALA A 182 -6.92 0.46 -2.14
N THR A 183 -7.16 1.05 -0.97
CA THR A 183 -8.45 0.99 -0.29
C THR A 183 -8.63 2.18 0.66
N LEU A 184 -9.77 2.27 1.33
CA LEU A 184 -9.96 3.26 2.39
C LEU A 184 -9.23 2.83 3.67
N GLY A 185 -8.52 3.76 4.29
CA GLY A 185 -7.81 3.49 5.54
C GLY A 185 -7.42 4.77 6.28
N PRO A 186 -6.89 4.60 7.51
CA PRO A 186 -6.35 5.72 8.29
C PRO A 186 -5.28 6.47 7.49
N ARG A 187 -5.37 7.79 7.41
CA ARG A 187 -4.43 8.62 6.61
C ARG A 187 -2.98 8.47 7.03
N ALA A 188 -2.73 8.13 8.31
CA ALA A 188 -1.37 7.91 8.80
C ALA A 188 -0.76 6.59 8.32
N TYR A 189 -1.56 5.65 7.82
CA TYR A 189 -1.11 4.29 7.49
C TYR A 189 0.06 4.29 6.49
N ASP A 190 -0.14 4.91 5.33
CA ASP A 190 0.90 4.99 4.29
C ASP A 190 2.07 5.89 4.69
N LEU A 191 1.82 6.92 5.50
CA LEU A 191 2.90 7.76 6.03
C LEU A 191 3.81 6.96 6.96
N VAL A 192 3.24 6.10 7.79
CA VAL A 192 4.01 5.18 8.64
C VAL A 192 4.75 4.17 7.77
N ALA A 193 4.11 3.59 6.75
CA ALA A 193 4.75 2.66 5.82
C ALA A 193 5.96 3.31 5.12
N LEU A 194 5.87 4.59 4.74
CA LEU A 194 6.96 5.34 4.12
C LEU A 194 8.09 5.67 5.09
N LEU A 195 7.77 6.15 6.31
CA LEU A 195 8.76 6.67 7.26
C LEU A 195 9.37 5.61 8.18
N ARG A 196 8.76 4.43 8.26
CA ARG A 196 9.21 3.30 9.10
C ARG A 196 9.41 2.04 8.28
N ASP A 197 9.66 2.18 6.99
CA ASP A 197 9.91 1.03 6.13
C ASP A 197 11.22 0.30 6.51
N SER A 198 11.32 -0.97 6.11
CA SER A 198 12.44 -1.84 6.49
C SER A 198 13.73 -1.54 5.72
N TYR A 199 13.70 -0.64 4.75
CA TYR A 199 14.81 -0.37 3.83
C TYR A 199 15.51 0.96 4.09
N GLN A 200 14.91 1.80 4.94
CA GLN A 200 15.44 3.13 5.26
C GLN A 200 15.40 3.38 6.75
N SER A 201 16.44 4.03 7.26
CA SER A 201 16.50 4.53 8.64
C SER A 201 16.55 6.05 8.65
N PHE A 202 15.95 6.63 9.67
CA PHE A 202 16.06 8.05 9.96
C PHE A 202 16.76 8.20 11.30
N ASP A 203 17.71 9.15 11.36
CA ASP A 203 18.33 9.52 12.62
C ASP A 203 17.29 10.26 13.47
N GLU A 204 17.24 9.94 14.75
CA GLU A 204 16.44 10.69 15.73
C GLU A 204 17.25 11.97 16.08
N GLU A 205 16.95 13.11 15.44
CA GLU A 205 17.39 14.44 15.86
C GLU A 205 16.28 15.18 16.60
#